data_e86ea39e17c63af786d3b339033603ae
#
_entry.id   e86ea39e17c63af786d3b339033603ae
#
_cell.length_a   1.000
_cell.length_b   1.000
_cell.length_c   1.000
_cell.angle_alpha   90.00
_cell.angle_beta   90.00
_cell.angle_gamma   90.00
#
_symmetry.space_group_name_H-M   'P 1'
#
loop_
_entity.id
_entity.type
_entity.pdbx_description
1 polymer ?
#
loop_
_entity_poly.entity_id
_entity_poly.type
_entity_poly.pdbx_seq_one_letter_code
_entity_poly.pdbx_strand_id
1 'polypeptide(L)'
;MNIKPEEITSIIRQQIENFNTNIETIDSGTIIQIGDGIARVYGLEDCMEGELIEFPNDVYGMALNLEQDNVGCVLLGSEEGIKEGNVVKRTKKVVEVPVGEALVGRVVNSLGMPIDGKGPVLTTETRDVEVPAPGVIDRQSVKEPLQTGIKAIDSMIPIGKGQRELIIGDRQTGKTAIAMDTILNQKGKDVICIYVAIGQKQSTVAHIVNDLTKMGAMDYTIVVSSTASDSAPLQYLAPYAGCSMGEYFMHKGKDVLIVYDDLSKHAVAYRTMSLLLRRPPGREAYPGDVFYLHSRLLERSARLSEKLGGGSLTALPIVETLAGDVTAYIPTNVISITDGQIFLESELFNAGQRPSVNAGISVSRVGGNAQIKAMKQVAGTLRLELAQYRELAAFSQFGSDLDKESVKRLEKGKRLVEILKQPQYSPMPVEKEIIILYAAVSNHLIDIPVNKIKEFEKELFNYIDTHYRDIGKDILEHKQLTDELKSKLDKAINDFKNVFLSEI
;
A
#
# COMPACT_ATOMS: atom_id res chain seq x y z
N MET A 1 -12.82 -27.89 -24.48
CA MET A 1 -13.71 -28.37 -25.55
C MET A 1 -13.06 -28.00 -26.87
N ASN A 2 -12.86 -28.97 -27.77
CA ASN A 2 -12.41 -28.62 -29.12
C ASN A 2 -13.60 -28.05 -29.88
N ILE A 3 -13.51 -26.83 -30.33
CA ILE A 3 -14.50 -26.22 -31.22
C ILE A 3 -14.51 -27.08 -32.48
N LYS A 4 -15.68 -27.64 -32.84
CA LYS A 4 -15.76 -28.45 -34.03
C LYS A 4 -15.64 -27.55 -35.26
N PRO A 5 -14.89 -27.97 -36.29
CA PRO A 5 -14.75 -27.20 -37.53
C PRO A 5 -16.10 -26.81 -38.18
N GLU A 6 -17.14 -27.59 -37.89
CA GLU A 6 -18.51 -27.39 -38.40
C GLU A 6 -19.19 -26.15 -37.76
N GLU A 7 -18.88 -25.80 -36.50
CA GLU A 7 -19.44 -24.64 -35.82
C GLU A 7 -18.80 -23.36 -36.36
N ILE A 8 -17.49 -23.37 -36.61
CA ILE A 8 -16.80 -22.26 -37.27
C ILE A 8 -17.38 -22.04 -38.69
N THR A 9 -17.62 -23.13 -39.43
CA THR A 9 -18.17 -23.08 -40.79
C THR A 9 -19.59 -22.53 -40.79
N SER A 10 -20.43 -22.82 -39.79
CA SER A 10 -21.80 -22.30 -39.68
C SER A 10 -21.81 -20.79 -39.37
N ILE A 11 -20.94 -20.32 -38.50
CA ILE A 11 -20.78 -18.90 -38.18
C ILE A 11 -20.24 -18.11 -39.37
N ILE A 12 -19.25 -18.64 -40.06
CA ILE A 12 -18.70 -18.03 -41.29
C ILE A 12 -19.76 -17.97 -42.41
N ARG A 13 -20.59 -19.01 -42.55
CA ARG A 13 -21.69 -19.01 -43.52
C ARG A 13 -22.74 -17.96 -43.20
N GLN A 14 -23.11 -17.83 -41.95
CA GLN A 14 -24.05 -16.80 -41.48
C GLN A 14 -23.50 -15.38 -41.65
N GLN A 15 -22.21 -15.17 -41.48
CA GLN A 15 -21.54 -13.90 -41.77
C GLN A 15 -21.48 -13.59 -43.25
N ILE A 16 -21.22 -14.58 -44.11
CA ILE A 16 -21.21 -14.40 -45.58
C ILE A 16 -22.63 -14.06 -46.09
N GLU A 17 -23.69 -14.65 -45.52
CA GLU A 17 -25.06 -14.33 -45.88
C GLU A 17 -25.49 -12.92 -45.45
N ASN A 18 -24.92 -12.40 -44.33
CA ASN A 18 -25.13 -11.02 -43.85
C ASN A 18 -24.20 -9.97 -44.50
N PHE A 19 -23.27 -10.36 -45.39
CA PHE A 19 -22.24 -9.50 -45.97
C PHE A 19 -22.74 -8.47 -47.00
N ASN A 20 -24.04 -8.34 -47.16
CA ASN A 20 -24.63 -7.49 -48.21
C ASN A 20 -25.08 -6.10 -47.71
N THR A 21 -24.53 -5.55 -46.63
CA THR A 21 -24.76 -4.13 -46.31
C THR A 21 -23.67 -3.56 -45.39
N ASN A 22 -22.95 -2.58 -45.95
CA ASN A 22 -22.09 -1.58 -45.31
C ASN A 22 -20.64 -1.92 -44.97
N ILE A 23 -19.78 -1.06 -45.52
CA ILE A 23 -18.33 -0.89 -45.34
C ILE A 23 -17.90 -0.52 -43.89
N GLU A 24 -18.71 -0.83 -42.86
CA GLU A 24 -18.39 -0.57 -41.45
C GLU A 24 -17.90 -1.82 -40.68
N THR A 25 -17.55 -2.90 -41.39
CA THR A 25 -17.30 -4.23 -40.78
C THR A 25 -15.90 -4.44 -40.17
N ILE A 26 -14.98 -3.49 -40.28
CA ILE A 26 -13.61 -3.63 -39.77
C ILE A 26 -13.54 -3.48 -38.23
N ASP A 27 -14.51 -2.81 -37.64
CA ASP A 27 -14.53 -2.47 -36.19
C ASP A 27 -15.54 -3.30 -35.36
N SER A 28 -16.13 -4.34 -35.95
CA SER A 28 -17.10 -5.20 -35.28
C SER A 28 -16.70 -6.67 -35.26
N GLY A 29 -16.99 -7.36 -34.19
CA GLY A 29 -16.74 -8.79 -34.02
C GLY A 29 -17.96 -9.52 -33.51
N THR A 30 -17.89 -10.84 -33.51
CA THR A 30 -18.96 -11.73 -33.03
C THR A 30 -18.47 -12.57 -31.87
N ILE A 31 -19.26 -12.65 -30.81
CA ILE A 31 -18.96 -13.48 -29.64
C ILE A 31 -19.10 -14.96 -30.05
N ILE A 32 -18.01 -15.70 -29.98
CA ILE A 32 -17.98 -17.14 -30.26
C ILE A 32 -18.09 -18.00 -28.99
N GLN A 33 -17.73 -17.44 -27.84
CA GLN A 33 -17.85 -18.08 -26.53
C GLN A 33 -17.97 -17.03 -25.43
N ILE A 34 -18.83 -17.25 -24.44
CA ILE A 34 -18.96 -16.41 -23.26
C ILE A 34 -19.21 -17.28 -22.02
N GLY A 35 -18.64 -16.89 -20.88
CA GLY A 35 -18.85 -17.53 -19.58
C GLY A 35 -17.77 -17.13 -18.58
N ASP A 36 -18.15 -17.11 -17.31
CA ASP A 36 -17.27 -16.78 -16.19
C ASP A 36 -16.57 -15.39 -16.30
N GLY A 37 -17.26 -14.42 -16.93
CA GLY A 37 -16.72 -13.06 -17.15
C GLY A 37 -15.69 -12.96 -18.28
N ILE A 38 -15.53 -14.00 -19.10
CA ILE A 38 -14.65 -14.04 -20.26
C ILE A 38 -15.47 -14.19 -21.53
N ALA A 39 -15.15 -13.42 -22.55
CA ALA A 39 -15.70 -13.57 -23.89
C ALA A 39 -14.56 -13.80 -24.90
N ARG A 40 -14.80 -14.71 -25.86
CA ARG A 40 -13.97 -14.87 -27.04
C ARG A 40 -14.71 -14.28 -28.23
N VAL A 41 -14.04 -13.41 -28.94
CA VAL A 41 -14.62 -12.63 -30.04
C VAL A 41 -13.84 -12.90 -31.31
N TYR A 42 -14.56 -13.21 -32.38
CA TYR A 42 -14.03 -13.38 -33.72
C TYR A 42 -14.20 -12.09 -34.53
N GLY A 43 -13.26 -11.76 -35.40
CA GLY A 43 -13.38 -10.66 -36.38
C GLY A 43 -12.90 -9.30 -35.89
N LEU A 44 -12.08 -9.23 -34.83
CA LEU A 44 -11.43 -8.00 -34.34
C LEU A 44 -9.94 -8.00 -34.67
N GLU A 45 -9.59 -8.11 -35.97
CA GLU A 45 -8.20 -8.33 -36.44
C GLU A 45 -7.23 -7.21 -36.04
N ASP A 46 -7.69 -5.95 -36.01
CA ASP A 46 -6.88 -4.77 -35.66
C ASP A 46 -6.98 -4.38 -34.18
N CYS A 47 -7.54 -5.22 -33.32
CA CYS A 47 -7.71 -4.92 -31.88
C CYS A 47 -6.36 -4.82 -31.19
N MET A 48 -6.22 -3.84 -30.30
CA MET A 48 -5.02 -3.65 -29.48
C MET A 48 -5.17 -4.35 -28.12
N GLU A 49 -4.05 -4.76 -27.52
CA GLU A 49 -4.04 -5.22 -26.12
C GLU A 49 -4.48 -4.07 -25.21
N GLY A 50 -5.38 -4.37 -24.26
CA GLY A 50 -5.95 -3.37 -23.34
C GLY A 50 -7.06 -2.52 -23.96
N GLU A 51 -7.43 -2.74 -25.22
CA GLU A 51 -8.52 -2.00 -25.86
C GLU A 51 -9.87 -2.35 -25.24
N LEU A 52 -10.71 -1.33 -25.03
CA LEU A 52 -12.10 -1.48 -24.64
C LEU A 52 -12.94 -1.93 -25.82
N ILE A 53 -13.72 -2.96 -25.61
CA ILE A 53 -14.69 -3.52 -26.54
C ILE A 53 -16.09 -3.29 -25.95
N GLU A 54 -16.98 -2.72 -26.74
CA GLU A 54 -18.39 -2.49 -26.37
C GLU A 54 -19.20 -3.76 -26.65
N PHE A 55 -19.78 -4.31 -25.60
CA PHE A 55 -20.68 -5.44 -25.62
C PHE A 55 -22.16 -4.98 -25.54
N PRO A 56 -23.14 -5.84 -25.83
CA PRO A 56 -24.54 -5.53 -25.59
C PRO A 56 -24.83 -5.09 -24.13
N ASN A 57 -25.89 -4.31 -23.94
CA ASN A 57 -26.35 -3.80 -22.64
C ASN A 57 -25.36 -2.82 -21.98
N ASP A 58 -24.62 -2.04 -22.77
CA ASP A 58 -23.63 -1.06 -22.29
C ASP A 58 -22.53 -1.67 -21.39
N VAL A 59 -22.26 -2.97 -21.58
CA VAL A 59 -21.16 -3.64 -20.91
C VAL A 59 -19.89 -3.46 -21.74
N TYR A 60 -18.78 -3.17 -21.06
CA TYR A 60 -17.48 -3.09 -21.68
C TYR A 60 -16.64 -4.32 -21.31
N GLY A 61 -15.80 -4.73 -22.25
CA GLY A 61 -14.77 -5.73 -22.01
C GLY A 61 -13.41 -5.20 -22.39
N MET A 62 -12.37 -5.74 -21.80
CA MET A 62 -10.98 -5.39 -22.12
C MET A 62 -10.32 -6.55 -22.87
N ALA A 63 -9.72 -6.27 -24.01
CA ALA A 63 -8.96 -7.24 -24.79
C ALA A 63 -7.64 -7.59 -24.10
N LEU A 64 -7.41 -8.87 -23.78
CA LEU A 64 -6.22 -9.34 -23.10
C LEU A 64 -5.42 -10.41 -23.87
N ASN A 65 -6.08 -11.24 -24.66
CA ASN A 65 -5.43 -12.24 -25.48
C ASN A 65 -5.72 -11.92 -26.94
N LEU A 66 -4.69 -11.62 -27.70
CA LEU A 66 -4.77 -11.44 -29.14
C LEU A 66 -4.27 -12.72 -29.79
N GLU A 67 -5.19 -13.58 -30.25
CA GLU A 67 -4.91 -14.81 -30.98
C GLU A 67 -5.12 -14.58 -32.47
N GLN A 68 -4.65 -15.50 -33.31
CA GLN A 68 -4.72 -15.32 -34.76
C GLN A 68 -6.15 -15.18 -35.29
N ASP A 69 -7.09 -15.93 -34.71
CA ASP A 69 -8.48 -16.01 -35.19
C ASP A 69 -9.50 -15.41 -34.20
N ASN A 70 -9.08 -15.03 -33.00
CA ASN A 70 -9.98 -14.52 -31.99
C ASN A 70 -9.27 -13.61 -30.97
N VAL A 71 -10.07 -12.80 -30.30
CA VAL A 71 -9.63 -11.94 -29.19
C VAL A 71 -10.29 -12.44 -27.91
N GLY A 72 -9.48 -12.76 -26.89
CA GLY A 72 -9.93 -13.06 -25.54
C GLY A 72 -10.15 -11.77 -24.76
N CYS A 73 -11.41 -11.49 -24.41
CA CYS A 73 -11.82 -10.31 -23.67
C CYS A 73 -12.23 -10.69 -22.25
N VAL A 74 -11.95 -9.82 -21.27
CA VAL A 74 -12.48 -9.92 -19.91
C VAL A 74 -13.57 -8.86 -19.73
N LEU A 75 -14.72 -9.25 -19.19
CA LEU A 75 -15.85 -8.34 -19.02
C LEU A 75 -15.65 -7.46 -17.77
N LEU A 76 -15.85 -6.18 -17.91
CA LEU A 76 -15.79 -5.18 -16.84
C LEU A 76 -17.19 -4.88 -16.23
N GLY A 77 -18.13 -5.80 -16.42
CA GLY A 77 -19.52 -5.72 -15.96
C GLY A 77 -20.17 -7.09 -15.87
N SER A 78 -21.51 -7.10 -15.71
CA SER A 78 -22.29 -8.33 -15.69
C SER A 78 -22.39 -8.95 -17.09
N GLU A 79 -22.24 -10.26 -17.17
CA GLU A 79 -22.44 -11.03 -18.42
C GLU A 79 -23.94 -11.30 -18.71
N GLU A 80 -24.84 -10.86 -17.82
CA GLU A 80 -26.26 -11.14 -17.93
C GLU A 80 -26.87 -10.55 -19.22
N GLY A 81 -27.51 -11.43 -20.01
CA GLY A 81 -28.12 -11.04 -21.27
C GLY A 81 -27.15 -11.00 -22.47
N ILE A 82 -25.86 -11.21 -22.29
CA ILE A 82 -24.90 -11.34 -23.37
C ILE A 82 -24.82 -12.81 -23.79
N LYS A 83 -24.85 -13.08 -25.10
CA LYS A 83 -24.92 -14.43 -25.67
C LYS A 83 -23.94 -14.63 -26.81
N GLU A 84 -23.60 -15.87 -27.06
CA GLU A 84 -22.89 -16.27 -28.28
C GLU A 84 -23.67 -15.82 -29.51
N GLY A 85 -22.96 -15.35 -30.53
CA GLY A 85 -23.55 -14.73 -31.73
C GLY A 85 -23.89 -13.25 -31.60
N ASN A 86 -23.81 -12.64 -30.40
CA ASN A 86 -23.97 -11.19 -30.30
C ASN A 86 -22.78 -10.47 -30.96
N VAL A 87 -23.08 -9.29 -31.50
CA VAL A 87 -22.09 -8.41 -32.11
C VAL A 87 -21.50 -7.49 -31.05
N VAL A 88 -20.19 -7.29 -31.13
CA VAL A 88 -19.42 -6.35 -30.30
C VAL A 88 -18.72 -5.35 -31.17
N LYS A 89 -18.32 -4.20 -30.61
CA LYS A 89 -17.66 -3.13 -31.34
C LYS A 89 -16.38 -2.71 -30.66
N ARG A 90 -15.35 -2.41 -31.46
CA ARG A 90 -14.14 -1.77 -30.99
C ARG A 90 -14.40 -0.32 -30.60
N THR A 91 -13.81 0.12 -29.51
CA THR A 91 -13.85 1.54 -29.13
C THR A 91 -12.64 2.31 -29.60
N LYS A 92 -11.54 1.61 -29.96
CA LYS A 92 -10.22 2.19 -30.29
C LYS A 92 -9.61 2.98 -29.11
N LYS A 93 -10.09 2.74 -27.89
CA LYS A 93 -9.64 3.37 -26.66
C LYS A 93 -9.20 2.29 -25.68
N VAL A 94 -8.16 2.58 -24.93
CA VAL A 94 -7.77 1.78 -23.77
C VAL A 94 -8.63 2.12 -22.55
N VAL A 95 -8.53 1.31 -21.51
CA VAL A 95 -9.27 1.58 -20.26
C VAL A 95 -8.75 2.86 -19.60
N GLU A 96 -9.63 3.83 -19.43
CA GLU A 96 -9.37 5.10 -18.74
C GLU A 96 -10.18 5.20 -17.46
N VAL A 97 -9.67 5.97 -16.50
CA VAL A 97 -10.40 6.32 -15.27
C VAL A 97 -10.45 7.84 -15.08
N PRO A 98 -11.53 8.36 -14.49
CA PRO A 98 -11.61 9.75 -14.12
C PRO A 98 -10.52 10.09 -13.10
N VAL A 99 -9.94 11.27 -13.23
CA VAL A 99 -8.91 11.81 -12.32
C VAL A 99 -9.26 13.23 -11.91
N GLY A 100 -8.67 13.72 -10.85
CA GLY A 100 -8.83 15.12 -10.42
C GLY A 100 -9.21 15.28 -8.94
N GLU A 101 -9.22 16.53 -8.51
CA GLU A 101 -9.55 16.92 -7.13
C GLU A 101 -10.98 16.48 -6.71
N ALA A 102 -11.90 16.34 -7.68
CA ALA A 102 -13.29 15.91 -7.42
C ALA A 102 -13.38 14.47 -6.88
N LEU A 103 -12.31 13.68 -6.96
CA LEU A 103 -12.22 12.33 -6.40
C LEU A 103 -11.82 12.32 -4.92
N VAL A 104 -11.23 13.40 -4.41
CA VAL A 104 -10.81 13.49 -3.01
C VAL A 104 -12.06 13.45 -2.12
N GLY A 105 -12.05 12.60 -1.10
CA GLY A 105 -13.19 12.39 -0.21
C GLY A 105 -14.25 11.42 -0.74
N ARG A 106 -13.99 10.79 -1.90
CA ARG A 106 -14.94 9.87 -2.54
C ARG A 106 -14.53 8.41 -2.39
N VAL A 107 -15.52 7.54 -2.47
CA VAL A 107 -15.34 6.08 -2.59
C VAL A 107 -15.81 5.67 -3.98
N VAL A 108 -14.89 5.10 -4.76
CA VAL A 108 -15.15 4.72 -6.16
C VAL A 108 -14.82 3.25 -6.41
N ASN A 109 -15.37 2.69 -7.46
CA ASN A 109 -15.01 1.34 -7.93
C ASN A 109 -13.75 1.37 -8.83
N SER A 110 -13.36 0.22 -9.37
CA SER A 110 -12.18 0.07 -10.25
C SER A 110 -12.25 0.87 -11.57
N LEU A 111 -13.44 1.32 -11.97
CA LEU A 111 -13.66 2.17 -13.14
C LEU A 111 -13.77 3.66 -12.79
N GLY A 112 -13.55 4.01 -11.50
CA GLY A 112 -13.69 5.38 -11.01
C GLY A 112 -15.12 5.85 -10.82
N MET A 113 -16.12 4.95 -10.93
CA MET A 113 -17.53 5.29 -10.67
C MET A 113 -17.78 5.38 -9.16
N PRO A 114 -18.50 6.42 -8.68
CA PRO A 114 -18.78 6.58 -7.26
C PRO A 114 -19.73 5.51 -6.74
N ILE A 115 -19.40 4.96 -5.56
CA ILE A 115 -20.21 3.96 -4.85
C ILE A 115 -20.58 4.41 -3.44
N ASP A 116 -20.34 5.68 -3.12
CA ASP A 116 -20.56 6.30 -1.81
C ASP A 116 -21.93 7.00 -1.65
N GLY A 117 -22.77 6.95 -2.66
CA GLY A 117 -24.09 7.59 -2.64
C GLY A 117 -24.08 9.12 -2.70
N LYS A 118 -22.92 9.77 -2.89
CA LYS A 118 -22.78 11.23 -2.94
C LYS A 118 -22.99 11.83 -4.34
N GLY A 119 -23.58 11.07 -5.26
CA GLY A 119 -23.80 11.50 -6.65
C GLY A 119 -22.55 11.36 -7.55
N PRO A 120 -22.64 11.78 -8.83
CA PRO A 120 -21.57 11.61 -9.80
C PRO A 120 -20.32 12.43 -9.43
N VAL A 121 -19.17 11.95 -9.86
CA VAL A 121 -17.90 12.70 -9.79
C VAL A 121 -17.85 13.65 -10.98
N LEU A 122 -17.81 14.95 -10.71
CA LEU A 122 -17.77 15.98 -11.73
C LEU A 122 -16.32 16.27 -12.14
N THR A 123 -15.82 15.50 -13.06
CA THR A 123 -14.51 15.73 -13.71
C THR A 123 -14.60 15.45 -15.20
N THR A 124 -13.82 16.17 -15.98
CA THR A 124 -13.66 15.95 -17.42
C THR A 124 -12.30 15.37 -17.76
N GLU A 125 -11.41 15.28 -16.76
CA GLU A 125 -10.07 14.75 -16.94
C GLU A 125 -10.10 13.24 -16.73
N THR A 126 -9.52 12.49 -17.68
CA THR A 126 -9.32 11.05 -17.62
C THR A 126 -7.83 10.71 -17.76
N ARG A 127 -7.45 9.52 -17.34
CA ARG A 127 -6.10 8.99 -17.51
C ARG A 127 -6.17 7.50 -17.77
N ASP A 128 -5.31 7.04 -18.68
CA ASP A 128 -5.16 5.62 -18.98
C ASP A 128 -4.80 4.85 -17.70
N VAL A 129 -5.39 3.68 -17.54
CA VAL A 129 -5.17 2.83 -16.37
C VAL A 129 -3.79 2.19 -16.43
N GLU A 130 -3.38 1.71 -17.60
CA GLU A 130 -2.06 1.14 -17.82
C GLU A 130 -1.14 2.17 -18.52
N VAL A 131 -0.21 2.72 -17.75
CA VAL A 131 0.77 3.71 -18.20
C VAL A 131 2.17 3.20 -17.89
N PRO A 132 3.16 3.39 -18.77
CA PRO A 132 4.55 3.07 -18.46
C PRO A 132 5.06 3.84 -17.23
N ALA A 133 5.90 3.18 -16.44
CA ALA A 133 6.54 3.82 -15.30
C ALA A 133 7.48 4.96 -15.76
N PRO A 134 7.70 6.00 -14.92
CA PRO A 134 8.66 7.07 -15.19
C PRO A 134 10.05 6.49 -15.49
N GLY A 135 10.73 7.04 -16.48
CA GLY A 135 12.09 6.64 -16.84
C GLY A 135 13.13 7.00 -15.80
N VAL A 136 14.36 6.50 -15.94
CA VAL A 136 15.46 6.76 -15.00
C VAL A 136 15.79 8.26 -14.92
N ILE A 137 15.72 8.99 -16.04
CA ILE A 137 16.02 10.43 -16.09
C ILE A 137 14.90 11.27 -15.46
N ASP A 138 13.69 10.73 -15.43
CA ASP A 138 12.51 11.40 -14.90
C ASP A 138 12.42 11.34 -13.37
N ARG A 139 13.25 10.51 -12.75
CA ARG A 139 13.28 10.29 -11.29
C ARG A 139 14.37 11.10 -10.61
N GLN A 140 14.16 11.39 -9.35
CA GLN A 140 15.19 11.87 -8.43
C GLN A 140 15.30 10.96 -7.20
N SER A 141 16.42 11.09 -6.49
CA SER A 141 16.68 10.29 -5.29
C SER A 141 15.68 10.60 -4.18
N VAL A 142 15.22 9.56 -3.49
CA VAL A 142 14.37 9.66 -2.31
C VAL A 142 15.19 10.17 -1.13
N LYS A 143 14.84 11.34 -0.60
CA LYS A 143 15.56 12.04 0.51
C LYS A 143 14.63 12.64 1.56
N GLU A 144 13.35 12.80 1.25
CA GLU A 144 12.38 13.35 2.18
C GLU A 144 11.62 12.25 2.89
N PRO A 145 11.47 12.31 4.23
CA PRO A 145 10.70 11.33 4.96
C PRO A 145 9.20 11.43 4.66
N LEU A 146 8.55 10.29 4.48
CA LEU A 146 7.12 10.14 4.65
C LEU A 146 6.91 9.55 6.05
N GLN A 147 6.55 10.37 6.99
CA GLN A 147 6.39 9.96 8.39
C GLN A 147 5.11 9.16 8.57
N THR A 148 5.24 7.98 9.15
CA THR A 148 4.10 7.09 9.45
C THR A 148 3.41 7.45 10.75
N GLY A 149 4.11 8.14 11.65
CA GLY A 149 3.67 8.40 13.02
C GLY A 149 3.74 7.17 13.92
N ILE A 150 4.47 6.13 13.49
CA ILE A 150 4.65 4.88 14.22
C ILE A 150 6.12 4.79 14.66
N LYS A 151 6.37 4.93 15.96
CA LYS A 151 7.73 4.97 16.54
C LYS A 151 8.64 3.86 16.03
N ALA A 152 8.13 2.62 15.94
CA ALA A 152 8.91 1.47 15.50
C ALA A 152 9.32 1.57 14.02
N ILE A 153 8.49 2.18 13.17
CA ILE A 153 8.75 2.30 11.74
C ILE A 153 9.63 3.52 11.48
N ASP A 154 9.22 4.70 11.92
CA ASP A 154 9.93 5.96 11.65
C ASP A 154 11.35 5.96 12.22
N SER A 155 11.59 5.22 13.32
CA SER A 155 12.94 5.08 13.88
C SER A 155 13.81 4.04 13.20
N MET A 156 13.27 2.86 12.85
CA MET A 156 14.09 1.72 12.40
C MET A 156 13.93 1.38 10.92
N ILE A 157 12.80 1.67 10.31
CA ILE A 157 12.45 1.30 8.94
C ILE A 157 11.84 2.53 8.26
N PRO A 158 12.57 3.65 8.16
CA PRO A 158 12.02 4.90 7.67
C PRO A 158 11.61 4.79 6.20
N ILE A 159 10.49 5.42 5.88
CA ILE A 159 9.91 5.48 4.55
C ILE A 159 10.14 6.87 3.96
N GLY A 160 10.60 6.94 2.73
CA GLY A 160 10.77 8.19 2.00
C GLY A 160 9.68 8.43 0.96
N LYS A 161 9.44 9.71 0.65
CA LYS A 161 8.49 10.12 -0.39
C LYS A 161 8.96 9.63 -1.77
N GLY A 162 8.14 8.77 -2.40
CA GLY A 162 8.45 8.10 -3.65
C GLY A 162 9.04 6.69 -3.48
N GLN A 163 9.14 6.18 -2.27
CA GLN A 163 9.59 4.82 -1.96
C GLN A 163 8.45 3.80 -2.06
N ARG A 164 8.80 2.55 -2.32
CA ARG A 164 7.90 1.39 -2.26
C ARG A 164 8.29 0.57 -1.04
N GLU A 165 7.49 0.58 0.00
CA GLU A 165 7.76 -0.17 1.22
C GLU A 165 6.67 -1.22 1.45
N LEU A 166 7.04 -2.49 1.42
CA LEU A 166 6.13 -3.61 1.57
C LEU A 166 5.72 -3.80 3.04
N ILE A 167 4.43 -3.96 3.31
CA ILE A 167 3.92 -4.42 4.60
C ILE A 167 3.54 -5.90 4.44
N ILE A 168 4.23 -6.79 5.14
CA ILE A 168 4.09 -8.23 4.96
C ILE A 168 3.92 -8.95 6.31
N GLY A 169 3.10 -9.97 6.34
CA GLY A 169 2.84 -10.81 7.52
C GLY A 169 1.55 -11.61 7.41
N ASP A 170 1.30 -12.46 8.40
CA ASP A 170 0.11 -13.31 8.45
C ASP A 170 -1.18 -12.51 8.62
N ARG A 171 -2.31 -13.18 8.49
CA ARG A 171 -3.62 -12.55 8.73
C ARG A 171 -3.71 -12.02 10.16
N GLN A 172 -4.37 -10.86 10.33
CA GLN A 172 -4.64 -10.23 11.63
C GLN A 172 -3.38 -9.82 12.43
N THR A 173 -2.23 -9.66 11.79
CA THR A 173 -1.01 -9.15 12.45
C THR A 173 -0.92 -7.62 12.51
N GLY A 174 -1.91 -6.91 11.95
CA GLY A 174 -1.97 -5.44 12.00
C GLY A 174 -1.50 -4.73 10.73
N LYS A 175 -1.39 -5.41 9.57
CA LYS A 175 -0.97 -4.80 8.30
C LYS A 175 -1.80 -3.58 7.92
N THR A 176 -3.12 -3.75 7.84
CA THR A 176 -4.06 -2.67 7.54
C THR A 176 -4.02 -1.56 8.60
N ALA A 177 -3.77 -1.90 9.88
CA ALA A 177 -3.65 -0.90 10.96
C ALA A 177 -2.47 0.05 10.72
N ILE A 178 -1.31 -0.47 10.33
CA ILE A 178 -0.13 0.35 9.97
C ILE A 178 -0.44 1.28 8.80
N ALA A 179 -1.09 0.76 7.76
CA ALA A 179 -1.48 1.56 6.59
C ALA A 179 -2.45 2.68 6.99
N MET A 180 -3.45 2.37 7.84
CA MET A 180 -4.42 3.35 8.33
C MET A 180 -3.75 4.43 9.19
N ASP A 181 -2.89 4.06 10.14
CA ASP A 181 -2.16 5.02 10.97
C ASP A 181 -1.25 5.91 10.11
N THR A 182 -0.63 5.37 9.07
CA THR A 182 0.17 6.14 8.11
C THR A 182 -0.69 7.17 7.36
N ILE A 183 -1.90 6.79 6.90
CA ILE A 183 -2.85 7.73 6.28
C ILE A 183 -3.26 8.82 7.28
N LEU A 184 -3.63 8.44 8.50
CA LEU A 184 -4.05 9.40 9.55
C LEU A 184 -2.95 10.41 9.88
N ASN A 185 -1.69 9.99 9.84
CA ASN A 185 -0.54 10.85 10.11
C ASN A 185 -0.27 11.87 8.98
N GLN A 186 -0.90 11.74 7.81
CA GLN A 186 -0.74 12.71 6.72
C GLN A 186 -1.60 13.96 6.88
N LYS A 187 -2.47 14.00 7.88
CA LYS A 187 -3.32 15.17 8.14
C LYS A 187 -2.49 16.46 8.28
N GLY A 188 -2.77 17.44 7.42
CA GLY A 188 -2.07 18.74 7.44
C GLY A 188 -0.65 18.74 6.87
N LYS A 189 -0.22 17.65 6.20
CA LYS A 189 1.11 17.52 5.59
C LYS A 189 1.13 17.66 4.07
N ASP A 190 0.02 18.10 3.48
CA ASP A 190 -0.16 18.27 2.02
C ASP A 190 0.15 17.00 1.21
N VAL A 191 -0.26 15.85 1.73
CA VAL A 191 -0.15 14.53 1.08
C VAL A 191 -1.54 14.03 0.74
N ILE A 192 -1.79 13.72 -0.51
CA ILE A 192 -3.02 13.05 -0.94
C ILE A 192 -2.86 11.54 -0.70
N CYS A 193 -3.84 10.94 -0.05
CA CYS A 193 -3.84 9.51 0.23
C CYS A 193 -4.79 8.76 -0.69
N ILE A 194 -4.40 7.55 -1.11
CA ILE A 194 -5.25 6.65 -1.88
C ILE A 194 -5.23 5.29 -1.20
N TYR A 195 -6.41 4.81 -0.81
CA TYR A 195 -6.55 3.47 -0.26
C TYR A 195 -7.25 2.57 -1.28
N VAL A 196 -6.54 1.56 -1.77
CA VAL A 196 -7.06 0.60 -2.75
C VAL A 196 -7.38 -0.71 -2.04
N ALA A 197 -8.67 -0.98 -1.88
CA ALA A 197 -9.19 -2.25 -1.33
C ALA A 197 -9.36 -3.26 -2.47
N ILE A 198 -8.60 -4.36 -2.43
CA ILE A 198 -8.58 -5.39 -3.46
C ILE A 198 -9.12 -6.70 -2.90
N GLY A 199 -10.27 -7.16 -3.40
CA GLY A 199 -10.87 -8.42 -2.97
C GLY A 199 -11.23 -8.48 -1.48
N GLN A 200 -11.42 -7.32 -0.84
CA GLN A 200 -11.82 -7.21 0.56
C GLN A 200 -13.34 -7.45 0.71
N LYS A 201 -13.76 -7.86 1.91
CA LYS A 201 -15.18 -7.93 2.22
C LYS A 201 -15.78 -6.52 2.23
N GLN A 202 -16.97 -6.35 1.67
CA GLN A 202 -17.66 -5.07 1.65
C GLN A 202 -17.81 -4.44 3.05
N SER A 203 -18.10 -5.27 4.07
CA SER A 203 -18.16 -4.81 5.45
C SER A 203 -16.84 -4.26 5.96
N THR A 204 -15.70 -4.85 5.57
CA THR A 204 -14.36 -4.36 5.96
C THR A 204 -14.09 -3.00 5.33
N VAL A 205 -14.39 -2.84 4.04
CA VAL A 205 -14.25 -1.55 3.35
C VAL A 205 -15.13 -0.48 4.00
N ALA A 206 -16.38 -0.82 4.33
CA ALA A 206 -17.29 0.10 5.01
C ALA A 206 -16.76 0.54 6.38
N HIS A 207 -16.14 -0.36 7.16
CA HIS A 207 -15.50 0.00 8.42
C HIS A 207 -14.31 0.95 8.22
N ILE A 208 -13.44 0.68 7.26
CA ILE A 208 -12.29 1.54 6.93
C ILE A 208 -12.75 2.95 6.54
N VAL A 209 -13.73 3.05 5.64
CA VAL A 209 -14.29 4.34 5.22
C VAL A 209 -14.91 5.11 6.40
N ASN A 210 -15.63 4.40 7.28
CA ASN A 210 -16.22 5.00 8.47
C ASN A 210 -15.14 5.51 9.45
N ASP A 211 -14.07 4.75 9.66
CA ASP A 211 -12.96 5.14 10.53
C ASP A 211 -12.19 6.34 9.95
N LEU A 212 -11.88 6.34 8.66
CA LEU A 212 -11.29 7.48 7.97
C LEU A 212 -12.19 8.73 8.07
N THR A 213 -13.50 8.56 7.94
CA THR A 213 -14.46 9.66 8.04
C THR A 213 -14.50 10.22 9.46
N LYS A 214 -14.61 9.38 10.49
CA LYS A 214 -14.63 9.79 11.90
C LYS A 214 -13.38 10.57 12.31
N MET A 215 -12.22 10.21 11.74
CA MET A 215 -10.95 10.84 12.03
C MET A 215 -10.64 12.04 11.13
N GLY A 216 -11.54 12.37 10.19
CA GLY A 216 -11.38 13.48 9.25
C GLY A 216 -10.27 13.25 8.22
N ALA A 217 -9.96 11.98 7.92
CA ALA A 217 -8.94 11.63 6.93
C ALA A 217 -9.52 11.55 5.50
N MET A 218 -10.85 11.44 5.36
CA MET A 218 -11.48 11.48 4.04
C MET A 218 -11.27 12.81 3.32
N ASP A 219 -11.00 13.90 4.03
CA ASP A 219 -10.77 15.22 3.41
C ASP A 219 -9.56 15.25 2.45
N TYR A 220 -8.66 14.29 2.57
CA TYR A 220 -7.45 14.17 1.74
C TYR A 220 -7.25 12.73 1.20
N THR A 221 -8.28 11.88 1.28
CA THR A 221 -8.17 10.46 0.90
C THR A 221 -9.18 10.08 -0.18
N ILE A 222 -8.74 9.32 -1.17
CA ILE A 222 -9.56 8.65 -2.17
C ILE A 222 -9.58 7.17 -1.81
N VAL A 223 -10.76 6.53 -1.83
CA VAL A 223 -10.90 5.09 -1.63
C VAL A 223 -11.32 4.44 -2.95
N VAL A 224 -10.50 3.54 -3.46
CA VAL A 224 -10.83 2.69 -4.62
C VAL A 224 -11.15 1.30 -4.11
N SER A 225 -12.36 0.82 -4.39
CA SER A 225 -12.82 -0.46 -3.85
C SER A 225 -13.22 -1.43 -4.96
N SER A 226 -12.60 -2.62 -4.92
CA SER A 226 -13.09 -3.81 -5.59
C SER A 226 -13.24 -4.90 -4.55
N THR A 227 -14.49 -5.28 -4.30
CA THR A 227 -14.83 -6.22 -3.22
C THR A 227 -14.63 -7.67 -3.64
N ALA A 228 -14.70 -8.60 -2.68
CA ALA A 228 -14.59 -10.03 -2.95
C ALA A 228 -15.77 -10.59 -3.78
N SER A 229 -16.88 -9.85 -3.90
CA SER A 229 -18.02 -10.19 -4.73
C SER A 229 -17.90 -9.69 -6.17
N ASP A 230 -16.95 -8.79 -6.43
CA ASP A 230 -16.71 -8.28 -7.78
C ASP A 230 -15.95 -9.30 -8.63
N SER A 231 -16.13 -9.23 -9.94
CA SER A 231 -15.44 -10.11 -10.87
C SER A 231 -13.91 -9.97 -10.80
N ALA A 232 -13.18 -11.02 -11.16
CA ALA A 232 -11.71 -11.01 -11.16
C ALA A 232 -11.12 -9.86 -12.02
N PRO A 233 -11.66 -9.49 -13.19
CA PRO A 233 -11.20 -8.34 -13.95
C PRO A 233 -11.27 -7.00 -13.21
N LEU A 234 -12.32 -6.76 -12.44
CA LEU A 234 -12.44 -5.54 -11.64
C LEU A 234 -11.44 -5.52 -10.49
N GLN A 235 -11.18 -6.68 -9.85
CA GLN A 235 -10.15 -6.78 -8.81
C GLN A 235 -8.73 -6.59 -9.39
N TYR A 236 -8.49 -7.07 -10.61
CA TYR A 236 -7.25 -6.84 -11.36
C TYR A 236 -7.04 -5.36 -11.66
N LEU A 237 -8.09 -4.67 -12.09
CA LEU A 237 -8.01 -3.28 -12.54
C LEU A 237 -7.83 -2.28 -11.38
N ALA A 238 -8.37 -2.58 -10.20
CA ALA A 238 -8.42 -1.68 -9.05
C ALA A 238 -7.08 -1.02 -8.68
N PRO A 239 -5.96 -1.75 -8.51
CA PRO A 239 -4.69 -1.13 -8.14
C PRO A 239 -4.11 -0.24 -9.23
N TYR A 240 -4.31 -0.58 -10.50
CA TYR A 240 -3.87 0.27 -11.62
C TYR A 240 -4.71 1.55 -11.71
N ALA A 241 -6.02 1.45 -11.52
CA ALA A 241 -6.92 2.60 -11.45
C ALA A 241 -6.51 3.57 -10.33
N GLY A 242 -6.30 3.06 -9.11
CA GLY A 242 -5.80 3.86 -8.00
C GLY A 242 -4.44 4.50 -8.27
N CYS A 243 -3.53 3.76 -8.93
CA CYS A 243 -2.23 4.27 -9.33
C CYS A 243 -2.37 5.45 -10.31
N SER A 244 -3.20 5.34 -11.35
CA SER A 244 -3.45 6.41 -12.32
C SER A 244 -4.05 7.66 -11.68
N MET A 245 -4.96 7.48 -10.69
CA MET A 245 -5.49 8.60 -9.90
C MET A 245 -4.37 9.28 -9.09
N GLY A 246 -3.45 8.50 -8.52
CA GLY A 246 -2.30 9.03 -7.77
C GLY A 246 -1.28 9.76 -8.65
N GLU A 247 -0.98 9.22 -9.82
CA GLU A 247 -0.07 9.84 -10.79
C GLU A 247 -0.54 11.20 -11.27
N TYR A 248 -1.85 11.42 -11.36
CA TYR A 248 -2.39 12.73 -11.68
C TYR A 248 -1.89 13.80 -10.72
N PHE A 249 -1.93 13.54 -9.43
CA PHE A 249 -1.45 14.47 -8.39
C PHE A 249 0.08 14.55 -8.38
N MET A 250 0.76 13.43 -8.54
CA MET A 250 2.22 13.38 -8.64
C MET A 250 2.75 14.26 -9.79
N HIS A 251 2.12 14.20 -10.98
CA HIS A 251 2.48 15.04 -12.11
C HIS A 251 2.12 16.53 -11.92
N LYS A 252 1.22 16.85 -10.98
CA LYS A 252 0.94 18.21 -10.55
C LYS A 252 1.88 18.71 -9.43
N GLY A 253 2.94 17.98 -9.14
CA GLY A 253 3.94 18.31 -8.13
C GLY A 253 3.52 18.05 -6.68
N LYS A 254 2.42 17.29 -6.47
CA LYS A 254 1.96 16.91 -5.12
C LYS A 254 2.59 15.60 -4.66
N ASP A 255 2.65 15.43 -3.36
CA ASP A 255 3.03 14.16 -2.74
C ASP A 255 1.80 13.28 -2.55
N VAL A 256 1.93 12.01 -2.92
CA VAL A 256 0.86 11.01 -2.83
C VAL A 256 1.33 9.80 -2.06
N LEU A 257 0.47 9.30 -1.20
CA LEU A 257 0.60 8.01 -0.53
C LEU A 257 -0.46 7.05 -1.08
N ILE A 258 -0.05 5.90 -1.63
CA ILE A 258 -0.98 4.88 -2.09
C ILE A 258 -0.78 3.57 -1.31
N VAL A 259 -1.87 3.00 -0.82
CA VAL A 259 -1.93 1.71 -0.13
C VAL A 259 -2.63 0.70 -1.02
N TYR A 260 -2.04 -0.47 -1.22
CA TYR A 260 -2.66 -1.59 -1.95
C TYR A 260 -2.97 -2.73 -0.97
N ASP A 261 -4.22 -2.87 -0.56
CA ASP A 261 -4.67 -3.86 0.42
C ASP A 261 -5.63 -4.88 -0.21
N ASP A 262 -5.18 -6.08 -0.70
CA ASP A 262 -3.78 -6.54 -0.72
C ASP A 262 -3.39 -7.10 -2.12
N LEU A 263 -2.11 -7.12 -2.39
CA LEU A 263 -1.57 -7.63 -3.65
C LEU A 263 -1.60 -9.16 -3.75
N SER A 264 -1.76 -9.89 -2.65
CA SER A 264 -1.97 -11.35 -2.70
C SER A 264 -3.28 -11.68 -3.39
N LYS A 265 -4.37 -10.96 -3.09
CA LYS A 265 -5.66 -11.11 -3.77
C LYS A 265 -5.62 -10.62 -5.21
N HIS A 266 -4.88 -9.56 -5.48
CA HIS A 266 -4.62 -9.09 -6.84
C HIS A 266 -3.99 -10.19 -7.71
N ALA A 267 -2.97 -10.87 -7.19
CA ALA A 267 -2.36 -12.01 -7.88
C ALA A 267 -3.34 -13.17 -8.10
N VAL A 268 -4.20 -13.47 -7.11
CA VAL A 268 -5.24 -14.51 -7.25
C VAL A 268 -6.25 -14.14 -8.34
N ALA A 269 -6.69 -12.89 -8.41
CA ALA A 269 -7.59 -12.41 -9.46
C ALA A 269 -6.95 -12.58 -10.85
N TYR A 270 -5.68 -12.19 -10.99
CA TYR A 270 -4.93 -12.37 -12.24
C TYR A 270 -4.74 -13.84 -12.63
N ARG A 271 -4.45 -14.71 -11.66
CA ARG A 271 -4.41 -16.16 -11.87
C ARG A 271 -5.74 -16.69 -12.38
N THR A 272 -6.85 -16.29 -11.77
CA THR A 272 -8.20 -16.70 -12.18
C THR A 272 -8.48 -16.31 -13.64
N MET A 273 -8.24 -15.03 -13.99
CA MET A 273 -8.41 -14.57 -15.37
C MET A 273 -7.53 -15.33 -16.36
N SER A 274 -6.24 -15.52 -16.00
CA SER A 274 -5.29 -16.21 -16.88
C SER A 274 -5.68 -17.67 -17.13
N LEU A 275 -6.19 -18.38 -16.13
CA LEU A 275 -6.69 -19.77 -16.28
C LEU A 275 -7.96 -19.80 -17.13
N LEU A 276 -8.87 -18.88 -16.95
CA LEU A 276 -10.09 -18.77 -17.77
C LEU A 276 -9.76 -18.45 -19.24
N LEU A 277 -8.76 -17.59 -19.47
CA LEU A 277 -8.22 -17.31 -20.81
C LEU A 277 -7.34 -18.45 -21.36
N ARG A 278 -7.19 -19.56 -20.61
CA ARG A 278 -6.38 -20.74 -20.99
C ARG A 278 -4.89 -20.43 -21.19
N ARG A 279 -4.36 -19.41 -20.52
CA ARG A 279 -2.91 -19.18 -20.49
C ARG A 279 -2.25 -20.33 -19.71
N PRO A 280 -1.08 -20.83 -20.15
CA PRO A 280 -0.41 -21.95 -19.49
C PRO A 280 -0.02 -21.56 -18.04
N PRO A 281 -0.38 -22.37 -17.04
CA PRO A 281 -0.03 -22.13 -15.65
C PRO A 281 1.43 -22.48 -15.38
N GLY A 282 2.07 -21.68 -14.51
CA GLY A 282 3.39 -21.93 -13.94
C GLY A 282 3.32 -22.38 -12.48
N ARG A 283 4.28 -21.90 -11.66
CA ARG A 283 4.35 -22.22 -10.23
C ARG A 283 3.07 -21.78 -9.49
N GLU A 284 2.52 -22.63 -8.65
CA GLU A 284 1.29 -22.40 -7.88
C GLU A 284 0.09 -22.00 -8.78
N ALA A 285 0.09 -22.48 -10.03
CA ALA A 285 -0.86 -22.14 -11.08
C ALA A 285 -0.92 -20.64 -11.48
N TYR A 286 0.03 -19.82 -11.05
CA TYR A 286 0.16 -18.46 -11.55
C TYR A 286 0.71 -18.46 -12.99
N PRO A 287 0.30 -17.49 -13.84
CA PRO A 287 0.89 -17.33 -15.15
C PRO A 287 2.34 -16.86 -15.04
N GLY A 288 3.14 -17.11 -16.08
CA GLY A 288 4.57 -16.82 -16.09
C GLY A 288 4.93 -15.34 -15.92
N ASP A 289 4.01 -14.45 -16.22
CA ASP A 289 4.14 -13.00 -16.16
C ASP A 289 3.63 -12.35 -14.83
N VAL A 290 3.34 -13.15 -13.80
CA VAL A 290 2.84 -12.61 -12.51
C VAL A 290 3.87 -11.69 -11.83
N PHE A 291 5.15 -11.87 -12.08
CA PHE A 291 6.16 -10.91 -11.62
C PHE A 291 5.96 -9.54 -12.30
N TYR A 292 5.73 -9.54 -13.59
CA TYR A 292 5.49 -8.32 -14.37
C TYR A 292 4.19 -7.62 -13.97
N LEU A 293 3.16 -8.36 -13.55
CA LEU A 293 1.92 -7.81 -12.99
C LEU A 293 2.21 -6.80 -11.87
N HIS A 294 3.02 -7.17 -10.89
CA HIS A 294 3.31 -6.30 -9.75
C HIS A 294 4.43 -5.31 -10.03
N SER A 295 5.45 -5.68 -10.85
CA SER A 295 6.55 -4.78 -11.14
C SER A 295 6.12 -3.58 -11.96
N ARG A 296 5.28 -3.75 -13.01
CA ARG A 296 4.77 -2.64 -13.81
C ARG A 296 3.85 -1.70 -13.03
N LEU A 297 3.17 -2.20 -11.97
CA LEU A 297 2.40 -1.38 -11.05
C LEU A 297 3.30 -0.58 -10.10
N LEU A 298 4.18 -1.28 -9.39
CA LEU A 298 4.98 -0.70 -8.31
C LEU A 298 6.10 0.21 -8.82
N GLU A 299 6.64 -0.04 -10.03
CA GLU A 299 7.63 0.84 -10.66
C GLU A 299 7.07 2.23 -11.03
N ARG A 300 5.76 2.39 -11.10
CA ARG A 300 5.11 3.70 -11.28
C ARG A 300 5.27 4.61 -10.06
N SER A 301 5.49 4.02 -8.88
CA SER A 301 5.77 4.76 -7.65
C SER A 301 7.21 5.26 -7.67
N ALA A 302 7.38 6.57 -7.61
CA ALA A 302 8.66 7.24 -7.73
C ALA A 302 8.57 8.67 -7.19
N ARG A 303 9.72 9.31 -7.02
CA ARG A 303 9.84 10.75 -6.90
C ARG A 303 10.27 11.32 -8.24
N LEU A 304 9.47 12.21 -8.80
CA LEU A 304 9.78 12.86 -10.07
C LEU A 304 10.86 13.92 -9.90
N SER A 305 11.63 14.13 -10.97
CA SER A 305 12.61 15.21 -11.04
C SER A 305 11.95 16.58 -10.97
N GLU A 306 12.68 17.60 -10.55
CA GLU A 306 12.20 19.00 -10.48
C GLU A 306 11.66 19.49 -11.83
N LYS A 307 12.21 18.99 -12.95
CA LYS A 307 11.74 19.32 -14.30
C LYS A 307 10.31 18.85 -14.57
N LEU A 308 9.88 17.81 -13.88
CA LEU A 308 8.53 17.22 -13.98
C LEU A 308 7.66 17.63 -12.78
N GLY A 309 8.04 18.67 -12.02
CA GLY A 309 7.26 19.20 -10.91
C GLY A 309 7.64 18.68 -9.53
N GLY A 310 8.57 17.72 -9.42
CA GLY A 310 9.11 17.24 -8.14
C GLY A 310 8.15 16.44 -7.25
N GLY A 311 6.95 16.10 -7.72
CA GLY A 311 5.96 15.34 -6.98
C GLY A 311 6.41 13.91 -6.72
N SER A 312 5.74 13.24 -5.78
CA SER A 312 6.05 11.85 -5.42
C SER A 312 4.81 10.98 -5.30
N LEU A 313 4.97 9.69 -5.61
CA LEU A 313 4.01 8.63 -5.34
C LEU A 313 4.69 7.55 -4.50
N THR A 314 4.33 7.48 -3.21
CA THR A 314 4.86 6.51 -2.26
C THR A 314 3.89 5.34 -2.14
N ALA A 315 4.36 4.11 -2.35
CA ALA A 315 3.53 2.92 -2.30
C ALA A 315 3.75 2.10 -1.03
N LEU A 316 2.66 1.72 -0.39
CA LEU A 316 2.60 0.74 0.68
C LEU A 316 1.79 -0.48 0.21
N PRO A 317 2.38 -1.39 -0.57
CA PRO A 317 1.75 -2.66 -0.89
C PRO A 317 1.66 -3.54 0.36
N ILE A 318 0.54 -4.25 0.48
CA ILE A 318 0.31 -5.24 1.53
C ILE A 318 0.31 -6.62 0.89
N VAL A 319 1.03 -7.56 1.52
CA VAL A 319 1.06 -8.97 1.12
C VAL A 319 0.77 -9.85 2.34
N GLU A 320 -0.07 -10.86 2.16
CA GLU A 320 -0.35 -11.86 3.18
C GLU A 320 0.63 -13.05 3.07
N THR A 321 1.12 -13.50 4.23
CA THR A 321 1.84 -14.77 4.36
C THR A 321 0.97 -15.81 5.05
N LEU A 322 1.38 -17.08 4.94
CA LEU A 322 0.82 -18.20 5.68
C LEU A 322 1.93 -18.75 6.59
N ALA A 323 1.68 -18.76 7.89
CA ALA A 323 2.63 -19.22 8.91
C ALA A 323 4.02 -18.54 8.82
N GLY A 324 4.05 -17.25 8.46
CA GLY A 324 5.28 -16.47 8.35
C GLY A 324 6.16 -16.82 7.15
N ASP A 325 5.67 -17.63 6.19
CA ASP A 325 6.47 -18.06 5.03
C ASP A 325 6.64 -16.93 4.02
N VAL A 326 7.79 -16.25 4.07
CA VAL A 326 8.20 -15.22 3.11
C VAL A 326 8.83 -15.81 1.84
N THR A 327 9.05 -17.13 1.77
CA THR A 327 9.65 -17.82 0.63
C THR A 327 8.62 -18.27 -0.41
N ALA A 328 7.33 -18.12 -0.11
CA ALA A 328 6.24 -18.35 -1.04
C ALA A 328 6.37 -17.45 -2.29
N TYR A 329 5.71 -17.84 -3.37
CA TYR A 329 5.95 -17.24 -4.69
C TYR A 329 5.63 -15.75 -4.76
N ILE A 330 4.44 -15.32 -4.33
CA ILE A 330 4.05 -13.91 -4.38
C ILE A 330 4.86 -13.04 -3.39
N PRO A 331 5.05 -13.43 -2.11
CA PRO A 331 5.94 -12.72 -1.19
C PRO A 331 7.33 -12.46 -1.76
N THR A 332 7.99 -13.50 -2.27
CA THR A 332 9.34 -13.39 -2.85
C THR A 332 9.39 -12.39 -4.00
N ASN A 333 8.40 -12.43 -4.89
CA ASN A 333 8.32 -11.51 -6.03
C ASN A 333 8.19 -10.06 -5.55
N VAL A 334 7.26 -9.77 -4.63
CA VAL A 334 7.00 -8.40 -4.18
C VAL A 334 8.16 -7.86 -3.35
N ILE A 335 8.81 -8.67 -2.50
CA ILE A 335 10.03 -8.29 -1.76
C ILE A 335 11.14 -7.85 -2.73
N SER A 336 11.29 -8.53 -3.87
CA SER A 336 12.33 -8.19 -4.85
C SER A 336 12.05 -6.90 -5.62
N ILE A 337 10.76 -6.54 -5.82
CA ILE A 337 10.34 -5.34 -6.53
C ILE A 337 10.42 -4.10 -5.62
N THR A 338 10.17 -4.25 -4.32
CA THR A 338 10.07 -3.13 -3.37
C THR A 338 11.44 -2.68 -2.84
N ASP A 339 11.48 -1.47 -2.30
CA ASP A 339 12.67 -0.85 -1.73
C ASP A 339 12.87 -1.19 -0.25
N GLY A 340 12.18 -2.18 0.24
CA GLY A 340 12.23 -2.70 1.59
C GLY A 340 10.91 -3.35 2.01
N GLN A 341 10.92 -3.88 3.25
CA GLN A 341 9.74 -4.52 3.82
C GLN A 341 9.64 -4.31 5.34
N ILE A 342 8.41 -4.12 5.80
CA ILE A 342 8.01 -4.14 7.20
C ILE A 342 7.38 -5.51 7.46
N PHE A 343 8.09 -6.37 8.17
CA PHE A 343 7.64 -7.71 8.50
C PHE A 343 6.90 -7.73 9.84
N LEU A 344 5.65 -8.19 9.83
CA LEU A 344 4.80 -8.35 11.01
C LEU A 344 4.74 -9.81 11.43
N GLU A 345 5.14 -10.07 12.66
CA GLU A 345 5.29 -11.42 13.22
C GLU A 345 4.12 -11.76 14.14
N SER A 346 3.49 -12.93 13.91
CA SER A 346 2.35 -13.38 14.70
C SER A 346 2.71 -13.65 16.15
N GLU A 347 3.93 -14.14 16.42
CA GLU A 347 4.41 -14.39 17.80
C GLU A 347 4.51 -13.09 18.60
N LEU A 348 5.08 -12.03 18.00
CA LEU A 348 5.15 -10.72 18.65
C LEU A 348 3.76 -10.13 18.89
N PHE A 349 2.84 -10.29 17.94
CA PHE A 349 1.46 -9.83 18.08
C PHE A 349 0.76 -10.51 19.25
N ASN A 350 0.89 -11.83 19.36
CA ASN A 350 0.31 -12.65 20.42
C ASN A 350 0.96 -12.38 21.78
N ALA A 351 2.25 -12.04 21.81
CA ALA A 351 2.97 -11.59 23.01
C ALA A 351 2.60 -10.17 23.46
N GLY A 352 1.68 -9.49 22.75
CA GLY A 352 1.22 -8.14 23.10
C GLY A 352 2.14 -7.02 22.65
N GLN A 353 3.15 -7.29 21.80
CA GLN A 353 3.94 -6.27 21.14
C GLN A 353 3.18 -5.75 19.92
N ARG A 354 2.62 -4.56 20.02
CA ARG A 354 1.84 -3.91 18.96
C ARG A 354 2.35 -2.49 18.71
N PRO A 355 2.77 -2.16 17.48
CA PRO A 355 2.79 -3.02 16.27
C PRO A 355 3.78 -4.18 16.38
N SER A 356 3.45 -5.30 15.74
CA SER A 356 4.24 -6.54 15.79
C SER A 356 5.42 -6.55 14.81
N VAL A 357 6.08 -5.41 14.66
CA VAL A 357 7.20 -5.22 13.73
C VAL A 357 8.43 -5.99 14.18
N ASN A 358 8.89 -6.90 13.34
CA ASN A 358 10.18 -7.56 13.56
C ASN A 358 11.31 -6.72 12.98
N ALA A 359 12.01 -5.97 13.84
CA ALA A 359 13.11 -5.11 13.45
C ALA A 359 14.35 -5.87 12.87
N GLY A 360 14.45 -7.18 13.13
CA GLY A 360 15.58 -7.99 12.65
C GLY A 360 15.54 -8.25 11.16
N ILE A 361 14.36 -8.57 10.63
CA ILE A 361 14.15 -8.93 9.21
C ILE A 361 13.46 -7.84 8.38
N SER A 362 12.98 -6.79 9.01
CA SER A 362 12.47 -5.62 8.33
C SER A 362 13.61 -4.73 7.84
N VAL A 363 13.49 -4.20 6.63
CA VAL A 363 14.55 -3.42 5.97
C VAL A 363 13.94 -2.25 5.22
N SER A 364 14.56 -1.07 5.32
CA SER A 364 14.36 0.03 4.37
C SER A 364 15.67 0.25 3.61
N ARG A 365 15.64 0.13 2.28
CA ARG A 365 16.83 0.35 1.43
C ARG A 365 17.19 1.83 1.31
N VAL A 366 16.25 2.73 1.54
CA VAL A 366 16.50 4.17 1.62
C VAL A 366 17.14 4.53 2.97
N GLY A 367 16.66 3.89 4.03
CA GLY A 367 17.23 4.00 5.36
C GLY A 367 17.29 5.43 5.88
N GLY A 368 18.37 5.78 6.55
CA GLY A 368 18.56 7.10 7.17
C GLY A 368 18.50 8.31 6.22
N ASN A 369 18.49 8.13 4.89
CA ASN A 369 18.25 9.22 3.95
C ASN A 369 16.80 9.71 4.00
N ALA A 370 15.87 8.85 4.44
CA ALA A 370 14.47 9.16 4.67
C ALA A 370 14.18 9.55 6.14
N GLN A 371 15.16 10.03 6.87
CA GLN A 371 15.01 10.53 8.24
C GLN A 371 15.54 11.96 8.36
N ILE A 372 14.89 12.78 9.19
CA ILE A 372 15.50 14.03 9.64
C ILE A 372 16.68 13.71 10.54
N LYS A 373 17.69 14.60 10.57
CA LYS A 373 18.94 14.35 11.30
C LYS A 373 18.71 14.05 12.79
N ALA A 374 17.74 14.72 13.43
CA ALA A 374 17.38 14.48 14.81
C ALA A 374 16.93 13.03 15.06
N MET A 375 16.05 12.48 14.21
CA MET A 375 15.65 11.08 14.31
C MET A 375 16.82 10.13 14.10
N LYS A 376 17.66 10.39 13.09
CA LYS A 376 18.85 9.59 12.81
C LYS A 376 19.83 9.56 13.96
N GLN A 377 20.01 10.68 14.69
CA GLN A 377 20.88 10.76 15.86
C GLN A 377 20.37 9.90 17.02
N VAL A 378 19.05 9.81 17.20
CA VAL A 378 18.43 9.05 18.28
C VAL A 378 18.30 7.57 17.93
N ALA A 379 17.84 7.26 16.72
CA ALA A 379 17.51 5.91 16.29
C ALA A 379 18.73 5.07 15.87
N GLY A 380 19.91 5.67 15.73
CA GLY A 380 21.10 5.02 15.17
C GLY A 380 21.54 3.74 15.86
N THR A 381 21.36 3.63 17.17
CA THR A 381 21.72 2.44 17.97
C THR A 381 20.54 1.54 18.31
N LEU A 382 19.30 2.02 18.10
CA LEU A 382 18.08 1.37 18.59
C LEU A 382 17.93 -0.07 18.09
N ARG A 383 18.18 -0.29 16.81
CA ARG A 383 18.08 -1.62 16.19
C ARG A 383 19.10 -2.60 16.81
N LEU A 384 20.32 -2.15 17.04
CA LEU A 384 21.37 -2.96 17.67
C LEU A 384 21.00 -3.28 19.12
N GLU A 385 20.52 -2.31 19.88
CA GLU A 385 20.11 -2.49 21.27
C GLU A 385 18.95 -3.49 21.39
N LEU A 386 17.97 -3.44 20.48
CA LEU A 386 16.89 -4.42 20.43
C LEU A 386 17.33 -5.82 20.04
N ALA A 387 18.30 -5.94 19.12
CA ALA A 387 18.87 -7.24 18.75
C ALA A 387 19.60 -7.87 19.95
N GLN A 388 20.45 -7.10 20.64
CA GLN A 388 21.13 -7.53 21.87
C GLN A 388 20.14 -7.92 22.98
N TYR A 389 19.06 -7.14 23.15
CA TYR A 389 18.00 -7.47 24.10
C TYR A 389 17.37 -8.83 23.79
N ARG A 390 17.02 -9.11 22.52
CA ARG A 390 16.40 -10.39 22.12
C ARG A 390 17.32 -11.57 22.41
N GLU A 391 18.60 -11.46 22.10
CA GLU A 391 19.59 -12.49 22.44
C GLU A 391 19.65 -12.73 23.94
N LEU A 392 19.80 -11.67 24.73
CA LEU A 392 19.88 -11.77 26.19
C LEU A 392 18.59 -12.29 26.82
N ALA A 393 17.42 -11.90 26.28
CA ALA A 393 16.15 -12.39 26.74
C ALA A 393 15.96 -13.89 26.49
N ALA A 394 16.41 -14.39 25.33
CA ALA A 394 16.43 -15.82 25.03
C ALA A 394 17.36 -16.58 26.00
N PHE A 395 18.56 -16.07 26.23
CA PHE A 395 19.53 -16.67 27.17
C PHE A 395 19.01 -16.71 28.60
N SER A 396 18.34 -15.64 29.06
CA SER A 396 17.77 -15.55 30.40
C SER A 396 16.71 -16.61 30.68
N GLN A 397 16.00 -17.09 29.66
CA GLN A 397 15.01 -18.17 29.82
C GLN A 397 15.64 -19.53 30.15
N PHE A 398 16.91 -19.74 29.82
CA PHE A 398 17.61 -21.00 30.11
C PHE A 398 18.32 -21.02 31.47
N GLY A 399 18.09 -20.02 32.34
CA GLY A 399 18.58 -20.03 33.73
C GLY A 399 20.08 -19.78 33.88
N SER A 400 20.73 -19.16 32.88
CA SER A 400 22.15 -18.77 32.99
C SER A 400 22.31 -17.52 33.88
N ASP A 401 23.29 -17.53 34.78
CA ASP A 401 23.68 -16.36 35.54
C ASP A 401 24.22 -15.27 34.60
N LEU A 402 23.47 -14.19 34.45
CA LEU A 402 23.89 -13.04 33.67
C LEU A 402 24.81 -12.13 34.54
N ASP A 403 25.85 -11.61 33.92
CA ASP A 403 26.66 -10.58 34.54
C ASP A 403 25.90 -9.26 34.74
N LYS A 404 26.43 -8.38 35.58
CA LYS A 404 25.78 -7.11 35.94
C LYS A 404 25.52 -6.20 34.72
N GLU A 405 26.38 -6.26 33.70
CA GLU A 405 26.23 -5.44 32.48
C GLU A 405 25.12 -5.99 31.58
N SER A 406 25.08 -7.31 31.40
CA SER A 406 24.02 -8.00 30.66
C SER A 406 22.65 -7.79 31.30
N VAL A 407 22.55 -7.78 32.64
CA VAL A 407 21.30 -7.44 33.35
C VAL A 407 20.88 -6.00 33.08
N LYS A 408 21.80 -5.03 33.08
CA LYS A 408 21.47 -3.62 32.74
C LYS A 408 20.96 -3.49 31.30
N ARG A 409 21.61 -4.18 30.33
CA ARG A 409 21.16 -4.21 28.93
C ARG A 409 19.77 -4.84 28.78
N LEU A 410 19.51 -5.93 29.51
CA LEU A 410 18.21 -6.57 29.53
C LEU A 410 17.13 -5.64 30.07
N GLU A 411 17.39 -4.94 31.16
CA GLU A 411 16.46 -3.98 31.77
C GLU A 411 16.21 -2.77 30.86
N LYS A 412 17.25 -2.25 30.19
CA LYS A 412 17.11 -1.20 29.17
C LYS A 412 16.24 -1.68 28.01
N GLY A 413 16.51 -2.88 27.49
CA GLY A 413 15.80 -3.48 26.37
C GLY A 413 14.31 -3.70 26.64
N LYS A 414 13.93 -4.13 27.85
CA LYS A 414 12.51 -4.23 28.28
C LYS A 414 11.79 -2.89 28.13
N ARG A 415 12.43 -1.79 28.55
CA ARG A 415 11.86 -0.44 28.46
C ARG A 415 11.77 0.06 27.01
N LEU A 416 12.78 -0.23 26.19
CA LEU A 416 12.77 0.07 24.76
C LEU A 416 11.60 -0.64 24.06
N VAL A 417 11.37 -1.92 24.33
CA VAL A 417 10.24 -2.67 23.78
C VAL A 417 8.92 -2.05 24.22
N GLU A 418 8.80 -1.65 25.48
CA GLU A 418 7.57 -1.03 25.98
C GLU A 418 7.30 0.35 25.36
N ILE A 419 8.33 1.17 25.15
CA ILE A 419 8.22 2.46 24.45
C ILE A 419 7.75 2.29 23.00
N LEU A 420 8.24 1.26 22.30
CA LEU A 420 7.89 1.02 20.90
C LEU A 420 6.46 0.51 20.71
N LYS A 421 5.79 0.05 21.76
CA LYS A 421 4.37 -0.26 21.69
C LYS A 421 3.55 1.01 21.47
N GLN A 422 2.58 0.93 20.60
CA GLN A 422 1.71 2.05 20.23
C GLN A 422 0.31 1.55 19.91
N PRO A 423 -0.74 2.14 20.48
CA PRO A 423 -2.11 1.75 20.14
C PRO A 423 -2.46 2.15 18.71
N GLN A 424 -3.39 1.45 18.10
CA GLN A 424 -3.94 1.76 16.81
C GLN A 424 -4.69 3.11 16.84
N TYR A 425 -4.74 3.80 15.72
CA TYR A 425 -5.36 5.13 15.54
C TYR A 425 -4.74 6.23 16.42
N SER A 426 -3.47 6.08 16.73
CA SER A 426 -2.74 7.03 17.56
C SER A 426 -1.37 7.36 16.95
N PRO A 427 -1.32 7.85 15.70
CA PRO A 427 -0.05 8.28 15.12
C PRO A 427 0.54 9.43 15.92
N MET A 428 1.86 9.41 16.06
CA MET A 428 2.60 10.37 16.89
C MET A 428 3.35 11.37 16.01
N PRO A 429 3.34 12.68 16.34
CA PRO A 429 4.19 13.66 15.68
C PRO A 429 5.68 13.36 15.89
N VAL A 430 6.49 13.60 14.87
CA VAL A 430 7.91 13.20 14.86
C VAL A 430 8.74 13.81 15.99
N GLU A 431 8.44 15.03 16.42
CA GLU A 431 9.10 15.68 17.56
C GLU A 431 8.86 14.92 18.86
N LYS A 432 7.65 14.38 19.07
CA LYS A 432 7.32 13.56 20.25
C LYS A 432 7.97 12.19 20.17
N GLU A 433 8.03 11.59 18.99
CA GLU A 433 8.79 10.34 18.79
C GLU A 433 10.25 10.53 19.16
N ILE A 434 10.90 11.61 18.70
CA ILE A 434 12.30 11.92 19.01
C ILE A 434 12.52 12.10 20.50
N ILE A 435 11.65 12.85 21.17
CA ILE A 435 11.75 13.11 22.61
C ILE A 435 11.73 11.80 23.42
N ILE A 436 10.75 10.94 23.17
CA ILE A 436 10.60 9.71 23.95
C ILE A 436 11.67 8.68 23.60
N LEU A 437 12.07 8.58 22.33
CA LEU A 437 13.16 7.72 21.92
C LEU A 437 14.50 8.18 22.48
N TYR A 438 14.73 9.51 22.52
CA TYR A 438 15.90 10.10 23.18
C TYR A 438 15.95 9.73 24.66
N ALA A 439 14.84 9.89 25.39
CA ALA A 439 14.76 9.50 26.79
C ALA A 439 15.09 7.99 27.01
N ALA A 440 14.62 7.14 26.12
CA ALA A 440 14.84 5.70 26.18
C ALA A 440 16.30 5.30 25.87
N VAL A 441 16.87 5.85 24.80
CA VAL A 441 18.24 5.52 24.37
C VAL A 441 19.28 6.12 25.32
N SER A 442 19.05 7.35 25.83
CA SER A 442 19.94 8.04 26.77
C SER A 442 19.82 7.56 28.23
N ASN A 443 19.18 6.42 28.47
CA ASN A 443 19.06 5.76 29.78
C ASN A 443 18.25 6.51 30.85
N HIS A 444 17.44 7.52 30.48
CA HIS A 444 16.60 8.25 31.45
C HIS A 444 15.50 7.37 32.05
N LEU A 445 15.14 6.27 31.40
CA LEU A 445 14.03 5.40 31.80
C LEU A 445 14.45 4.24 32.71
N ILE A 446 15.74 4.07 33.05
CA ILE A 446 16.22 2.91 33.80
C ILE A 446 15.55 2.77 35.17
N ASP A 447 15.30 3.89 35.84
CA ASP A 447 14.70 3.91 37.18
C ASP A 447 13.15 3.82 37.14
N ILE A 448 12.54 3.92 35.97
CA ILE A 448 11.09 3.85 35.82
C ILE A 448 10.65 2.38 35.76
N PRO A 449 9.68 1.94 36.55
CA PRO A 449 9.10 0.60 36.45
C PRO A 449 8.48 0.36 35.07
N VAL A 450 8.71 -0.85 34.49
CA VAL A 450 8.27 -1.16 33.12
C VAL A 450 6.75 -0.96 32.93
N ASN A 451 5.94 -1.31 33.92
CA ASN A 451 4.49 -1.13 33.91
C ASN A 451 4.05 0.35 33.96
N LYS A 452 4.93 1.27 34.30
CA LYS A 452 4.67 2.71 34.39
C LYS A 452 5.20 3.50 33.17
N ILE A 453 5.87 2.85 32.23
CA ILE A 453 6.48 3.50 31.07
C ILE A 453 5.43 4.24 30.21
N LYS A 454 4.26 3.67 30.01
CA LYS A 454 3.19 4.31 29.22
C LYS A 454 2.59 5.54 29.89
N GLU A 455 2.45 5.49 31.20
CA GLU A 455 2.02 6.61 32.02
C GLU A 455 3.07 7.73 31.97
N PHE A 456 4.33 7.37 32.18
CA PHE A 456 5.46 8.28 32.06
C PHE A 456 5.51 8.96 30.67
N GLU A 457 5.38 8.21 29.57
CA GLU A 457 5.36 8.73 28.20
C GLU A 457 4.30 9.82 28.04
N LYS A 458 3.07 9.53 28.46
CA LYS A 458 1.93 10.45 28.34
C LYS A 458 2.12 11.74 29.15
N GLU A 459 2.57 11.60 30.40
CA GLU A 459 2.75 12.73 31.31
C GLU A 459 3.99 13.56 30.97
N LEU A 460 5.06 12.92 30.47
CA LEU A 460 6.24 13.62 29.96
C LEU A 460 5.86 14.59 28.81
N PHE A 461 5.02 14.15 27.88
CA PHE A 461 4.57 15.03 26.80
C PHE A 461 3.78 16.23 27.32
N ASN A 462 2.88 16.00 28.26
CA ASN A 462 2.11 17.08 28.87
C ASN A 462 3.01 18.06 29.63
N TYR A 463 4.02 17.56 30.33
CA TYR A 463 4.98 18.36 31.05
C TYR A 463 5.82 19.22 30.12
N ILE A 464 6.35 18.63 29.04
CA ILE A 464 7.13 19.33 28.03
C ILE A 464 6.27 20.38 27.30
N ASP A 465 5.07 20.01 26.88
CA ASP A 465 4.14 20.93 26.22
C ASP A 465 3.76 22.13 27.09
N THR A 466 3.85 21.98 28.42
CA THR A 466 3.53 23.04 29.39
C THR A 466 4.74 23.90 29.74
N HIS A 467 5.85 23.28 30.09
CA HIS A 467 7.02 23.96 30.68
C HIS A 467 8.16 24.22 29.70
N TYR A 468 8.24 23.46 28.60
CA TYR A 468 9.34 23.48 27.64
C TYR A 468 8.85 23.51 26.20
N ARG A 469 7.85 24.33 25.89
CA ARG A 469 7.16 24.39 24.57
C ARG A 469 8.09 24.58 23.38
N ASP A 470 9.26 25.18 23.60
CA ASP A 470 10.20 25.47 22.53
C ASP A 470 10.93 24.22 22.03
N ILE A 471 11.06 23.17 22.85
CA ILE A 471 11.80 21.95 22.47
C ILE A 471 11.22 21.31 21.20
N GLY A 472 9.91 21.12 21.13
CA GLY A 472 9.26 20.52 19.96
C GLY A 472 9.43 21.41 18.71
N LYS A 473 9.30 22.72 18.85
CA LYS A 473 9.51 23.68 17.75
C LYS A 473 10.96 23.68 17.29
N ASP A 474 11.92 23.72 18.20
CA ASP A 474 13.35 23.69 17.89
C ASP A 474 13.74 22.41 17.13
N ILE A 475 13.15 21.23 17.49
CA ILE A 475 13.36 19.96 16.77
C ILE A 475 12.85 20.07 15.33
N LEU A 476 11.65 20.62 15.11
CA LEU A 476 11.04 20.72 13.78
C LEU A 476 11.77 21.74 12.91
N GLU A 477 12.22 22.86 13.47
CA GLU A 477 12.89 23.95 12.76
C GLU A 477 14.32 23.58 12.37
N HIS A 478 15.12 23.11 13.34
CA HIS A 478 16.52 22.73 13.10
C HIS A 478 16.68 21.35 12.49
N LYS A 479 15.67 20.47 12.62
CA LYS A 479 15.71 19.09 12.16
C LYS A 479 16.92 18.29 12.66
N GLN A 480 17.61 18.77 13.69
CA GLN A 480 18.83 18.23 14.28
C GLN A 480 18.85 18.48 15.78
N LEU A 481 19.33 17.52 16.57
CA LEU A 481 19.61 17.70 17.99
C LEU A 481 21.00 18.33 18.16
N THR A 482 21.02 19.65 18.43
CA THR A 482 22.23 20.35 18.82
C THR A 482 22.60 20.03 20.26
N ASP A 483 23.82 20.29 20.70
CA ASP A 483 24.24 20.00 22.08
C ASP A 483 23.49 20.88 23.09
N GLU A 484 23.11 22.10 22.70
CA GLU A 484 22.24 22.95 23.51
C GLU A 484 20.84 22.33 23.68
N LEU A 485 20.25 21.84 22.57
CA LEU A 485 18.92 21.21 22.61
C LEU A 485 18.93 19.90 23.38
N LYS A 486 20.00 19.11 23.28
CA LYS A 486 20.19 17.90 24.12
C LYS A 486 20.25 18.26 25.61
N SER A 487 21.00 19.31 25.97
CA SER A 487 21.08 19.77 27.36
C SER A 487 19.72 20.24 27.90
N LYS A 488 18.93 20.93 27.04
CA LYS A 488 17.55 21.30 27.38
C LYS A 488 16.66 20.07 27.58
N LEU A 489 16.76 19.07 26.69
CA LEU A 489 16.02 17.81 26.78
C LEU A 489 16.39 17.03 28.04
N ASP A 490 17.69 16.86 28.34
CA ASP A 490 18.18 16.18 29.53
C ASP A 490 17.62 16.85 30.78
N LYS A 491 17.66 18.19 30.85
CA LYS A 491 17.09 18.93 31.96
C LYS A 491 15.57 18.70 32.09
N ALA A 492 14.83 18.87 31.01
CA ALA A 492 13.38 18.71 31.01
C ALA A 492 12.94 17.29 31.44
N ILE A 493 13.64 16.27 30.93
CA ILE A 493 13.34 14.88 31.27
C ILE A 493 13.69 14.56 32.72
N ASN A 494 14.86 15.05 33.22
CA ASN A 494 15.25 14.84 34.61
C ASN A 494 14.35 15.59 35.60
N ASP A 495 13.97 16.85 35.31
CA ASP A 495 13.03 17.63 36.12
C ASP A 495 11.69 16.87 36.25
N PHE A 496 11.14 16.40 35.13
CA PHE A 496 9.90 15.62 35.13
C PHE A 496 10.05 14.28 35.85
N LYS A 497 11.15 13.55 35.59
CA LYS A 497 11.43 12.26 36.22
C LYS A 497 11.44 12.34 37.74
N ASN A 498 12.03 13.42 38.32
CA ASN A 498 12.06 13.61 39.75
C ASN A 498 10.65 13.82 40.33
N VAL A 499 9.79 14.56 39.63
CA VAL A 499 8.37 14.72 39.99
C VAL A 499 7.65 13.37 39.94
N PHE A 500 7.75 12.71 38.82
CA PHE A 500 7.07 11.42 38.56
C PHE A 500 7.47 10.33 39.56
N LEU A 501 8.76 10.22 39.92
CA LEU A 501 9.24 9.26 40.92
C LEU A 501 8.81 9.59 42.34
N SER A 502 8.49 10.85 42.65
CA SER A 502 7.97 11.24 43.95
C SER A 502 6.48 10.93 44.15
N GLU A 503 5.77 10.65 43.01
CA GLU A 503 4.33 10.33 43.02
C GLU A 503 4.02 8.82 42.97
N ILE A 504 5.05 7.98 42.69
CA ILE A 504 4.95 6.52 42.66
C ILE A 504 5.45 5.92 43.96
#